data_35aef90f37024226a32c5cac99309b8c
#
_entry.id   35aef90f37024226a32c5cac99309b8c
#
_cell.length_a   1.000
_cell.length_b   1.000
_cell.length_c   1.000
_cell.angle_alpha   90.00
_cell.angle_beta   90.00
_cell.angle_gamma   90.00
#
_symmetry.space_group_name_H-M   'P 1'
#
loop_
_entity.id
_entity.type
_entity.pdbx_description
1 polymer ?
#
loop_
_entity_poly.entity_id
_entity_poly.type
_entity_poly.pdbx_seq_one_letter_code
_entity_poly.pdbx_strand_id
1 'polypeptide(L)'
;LNNVSNGIEAAVSEKMKSERFRTELITNVSHDIKTPLTSIINYVDLLQKEDIDNEKVREYLDVLDRQSSRLKKLIQDLLEASKASTGSINVELEEQEAAVMLSQVAGKKKKKFKKNNLDLIIKNDVTPVMIQADGRHLWRVFDNLMNNINKYAQPGTRVYIDIIPKDRGAIITFKNV
;
A
#
# COMPACT_ATOMS: atom_id res chain seq x y z
N LEU A 1 -34.35 -30.05 -9.97
CA LEU A 1 -33.88 -28.94 -9.14
C LEU A 1 -32.64 -29.33 -8.30
N ASN A 2 -32.61 -30.51 -7.66
CA ASN A 2 -31.47 -30.94 -6.82
C ASN A 2 -30.14 -31.11 -7.57
N ASN A 3 -30.16 -31.57 -8.82
CA ASN A 3 -28.89 -31.78 -9.59
C ASN A 3 -28.21 -30.48 -9.97
N VAL A 4 -28.97 -29.41 -10.20
CA VAL A 4 -28.39 -28.08 -10.54
C VAL A 4 -27.80 -27.44 -9.28
N SER A 5 -28.46 -27.56 -8.14
CA SER A 5 -27.96 -27.06 -6.86
C SER A 5 -26.64 -27.73 -6.48
N ASN A 6 -26.57 -29.06 -6.57
CA ASN A 6 -25.35 -29.82 -6.27
C ASN A 6 -24.19 -29.48 -7.23
N GLY A 7 -24.51 -29.20 -8.52
CA GLY A 7 -23.51 -28.77 -9.51
C GLY A 7 -22.94 -27.38 -9.19
N ILE A 8 -23.79 -26.45 -8.75
CA ILE A 8 -23.37 -25.11 -8.36
C ILE A 8 -22.52 -25.17 -7.08
N GLU A 9 -22.93 -25.94 -6.08
CA GLU A 9 -22.15 -26.12 -4.83
C GLU A 9 -20.77 -26.73 -5.10
N ALA A 10 -20.70 -27.74 -5.98
CA ALA A 10 -19.43 -28.34 -6.40
C ALA A 10 -18.52 -27.33 -7.10
N ALA A 11 -19.04 -26.56 -8.05
CA ALA A 11 -18.29 -25.53 -8.75
C ALA A 11 -17.80 -24.41 -7.84
N VAL A 12 -18.63 -23.97 -6.89
CA VAL A 12 -18.24 -22.98 -5.87
C VAL A 12 -17.15 -23.52 -4.96
N SER A 13 -17.29 -24.77 -4.50
CA SER A 13 -16.29 -25.44 -3.66
C SER A 13 -14.93 -25.59 -4.38
N GLU A 14 -14.96 -25.98 -5.65
CA GLU A 14 -13.73 -26.10 -6.47
C GLU A 14 -13.06 -24.74 -6.70
N LYS A 15 -13.85 -23.69 -6.98
CA LYS A 15 -13.34 -22.32 -7.08
C LYS A 15 -12.71 -21.84 -5.78
N MET A 16 -13.35 -22.10 -4.65
CA MET A 16 -12.81 -21.73 -3.34
C MET A 16 -11.51 -22.48 -3.02
N LYS A 17 -11.40 -23.77 -3.37
CA LYS A 17 -10.17 -24.54 -3.22
C LYS A 17 -9.03 -23.96 -4.07
N SER A 18 -9.33 -23.62 -5.32
CA SER A 18 -8.36 -23.02 -6.25
C SER A 18 -7.85 -21.67 -5.72
N GLU A 19 -8.74 -20.82 -5.23
CA GLU A 19 -8.37 -19.51 -4.66
C GLU A 19 -7.54 -19.66 -3.37
N ARG A 20 -7.89 -20.60 -2.50
CA ARG A 20 -7.10 -20.89 -1.29
C ARG A 20 -5.71 -21.40 -1.65
N PHE A 21 -5.61 -22.36 -2.58
CA PHE A 21 -4.33 -22.88 -3.05
C PHE A 21 -3.46 -21.80 -3.67
N ARG A 22 -4.04 -20.92 -4.47
CA ARG A 22 -3.33 -19.76 -5.05
C ARG A 22 -2.78 -18.84 -3.97
N THR A 23 -3.58 -18.55 -2.94
CA THR A 23 -3.16 -17.72 -1.81
C THR A 23 -2.05 -18.35 -1.00
N GLU A 24 -2.16 -19.65 -0.72
CA GLU A 24 -1.16 -20.42 0.02
C GLU A 24 0.16 -20.47 -0.74
N LEU A 25 0.13 -20.72 -2.06
CA LEU A 25 1.31 -20.65 -2.91
C LEU A 25 1.97 -19.27 -2.87
N ILE A 26 1.20 -18.20 -3.05
CA ILE A 26 1.73 -16.83 -3.01
C ILE A 26 2.32 -16.53 -1.64
N THR A 27 1.69 -16.98 -0.56
CA THR A 27 2.18 -16.77 0.80
C THR A 27 3.49 -17.51 1.04
N ASN A 28 3.57 -18.78 0.65
CA ASN A 28 4.76 -19.60 0.82
C ASN A 28 5.94 -19.09 -0.03
N VAL A 29 5.69 -18.81 -1.31
CA VAL A 29 6.71 -18.25 -2.21
C VAL A 29 7.21 -16.89 -1.70
N SER A 30 6.31 -16.05 -1.20
CA SER A 30 6.70 -14.74 -0.65
C SER A 30 7.54 -14.87 0.61
N HIS A 31 7.22 -15.84 1.48
CA HIS A 31 8.03 -16.15 2.66
C HIS A 31 9.43 -16.62 2.27
N ASP A 32 9.52 -17.54 1.31
CA ASP A 32 10.78 -18.13 0.85
C ASP A 32 11.67 -17.13 0.11
N ILE A 33 11.07 -16.12 -0.53
CA ILE A 33 11.82 -15.01 -1.13
C ILE A 33 12.19 -13.94 -0.09
N LYS A 34 11.38 -13.72 0.94
CA LYS A 34 11.63 -12.70 1.96
C LYS A 34 12.92 -12.98 2.73
N THR A 35 13.21 -14.24 3.03
CA THR A 35 14.38 -14.64 3.82
C THR A 35 15.70 -14.29 3.12
N PRO A 36 16.00 -14.77 1.89
CA PRO A 36 17.23 -14.40 1.19
C PRO A 36 17.30 -12.90 0.86
N LEU A 37 16.17 -12.28 0.57
CA LEU A 37 16.12 -10.85 0.32
C LEU A 37 16.49 -10.01 1.55
N THR A 38 16.05 -10.43 2.74
CA THR A 38 16.43 -9.78 4.00
C THR A 38 17.95 -9.91 4.22
N SER A 39 18.55 -11.07 3.89
CA SER A 39 19.99 -11.26 3.95
C SER A 39 20.72 -10.31 2.98
N ILE A 40 20.26 -10.18 1.74
CA ILE A 40 20.85 -9.26 0.75
C ILE A 40 20.80 -7.81 1.28
N ILE A 41 19.66 -7.36 1.80
CA ILE A 41 19.51 -6.01 2.35
C ILE A 41 20.48 -5.79 3.51
N ASN A 42 20.61 -6.75 4.42
CA ASN A 42 21.50 -6.64 5.57
C ASN A 42 22.99 -6.56 5.15
N TYR A 43 23.41 -7.38 4.17
CA TYR A 43 24.79 -7.31 3.67
C TYR A 43 25.08 -6.02 2.89
N VAL A 44 24.12 -5.51 2.14
CA VAL A 44 24.25 -4.19 1.48
C VAL A 44 24.41 -3.09 2.53
N ASP A 45 23.60 -3.10 3.60
CA ASP A 45 23.69 -2.12 4.70
C ASP A 45 25.04 -2.23 5.44
N LEU A 46 25.57 -3.45 5.65
CA LEU A 46 26.87 -3.64 6.23
C LEU A 46 27.98 -3.09 5.34
N LEU A 47 27.95 -3.39 4.04
CA LEU A 47 28.93 -2.90 3.08
C LEU A 47 28.89 -1.37 2.91
N GLN A 48 27.72 -0.74 3.04
CA GLN A 48 27.59 0.72 3.02
C GLN A 48 28.21 1.40 4.25
N LYS A 49 28.34 0.68 5.36
CA LYS A 49 28.98 1.17 6.58
C LYS A 49 30.49 1.01 6.58
N GLU A 50 31.03 0.17 5.70
CA GLU A 50 32.48 0.04 5.52
C GLU A 50 33.05 1.28 4.81
N ASP A 51 34.27 1.67 5.19
CA ASP A 51 35.00 2.77 4.56
C ASP A 51 35.59 2.32 3.22
N ILE A 52 34.73 2.18 2.21
CA ILE A 52 35.13 1.75 0.87
C ILE A 52 35.54 2.98 0.06
N ASP A 53 36.83 3.14 -0.16
CA ASP A 53 37.38 4.22 -0.97
C ASP A 53 37.30 3.90 -2.48
N ASN A 54 36.08 3.61 -2.96
CA ASN A 54 35.79 3.36 -4.38
C ASN A 54 34.40 3.87 -4.74
N GLU A 55 34.34 4.96 -5.49
CA GLU A 55 33.11 5.62 -5.89
C GLU A 55 32.16 4.68 -6.67
N LYS A 56 32.69 3.84 -7.57
CA LYS A 56 31.89 2.87 -8.33
C LYS A 56 31.24 1.81 -7.43
N VAL A 57 31.97 1.37 -6.39
CA VAL A 57 31.44 0.40 -5.44
C VAL A 57 30.28 1.01 -4.64
N ARG A 58 30.41 2.27 -4.20
CA ARG A 58 29.32 3.01 -3.54
C ARG A 58 28.10 3.14 -4.45
N GLU A 59 28.30 3.49 -5.71
CA GLU A 59 27.19 3.57 -6.69
C GLU A 59 26.49 2.22 -6.86
N TYR A 60 27.23 1.11 -6.96
CA TYR A 60 26.65 -0.23 -7.07
C TYR A 60 25.88 -0.63 -5.82
N LEU A 61 26.37 -0.31 -4.63
CA LEU A 61 25.69 -0.55 -3.36
C LEU A 61 24.37 0.23 -3.28
N ASP A 62 24.35 1.50 -3.71
CA ASP A 62 23.13 2.31 -3.77
C ASP A 62 22.09 1.74 -4.75
N VAL A 63 22.53 1.17 -5.86
CA VAL A 63 21.65 0.48 -6.81
C VAL A 63 21.07 -0.79 -6.17
N LEU A 64 21.90 -1.59 -5.53
CA LEU A 64 21.49 -2.83 -4.85
C LEU A 64 20.49 -2.55 -3.72
N ASP A 65 20.74 -1.54 -2.90
CA ASP A 65 19.82 -1.12 -1.83
C ASP A 65 18.45 -0.74 -2.39
N ARG A 66 18.44 0.13 -3.41
CA ARG A 66 17.17 0.54 -4.06
C ARG A 66 16.41 -0.63 -4.65
N GLN A 67 17.09 -1.54 -5.35
CA GLN A 67 16.42 -2.70 -5.99
C GLN A 67 15.93 -3.71 -4.96
N SER A 68 16.71 -3.98 -3.92
CA SER A 68 16.32 -4.87 -2.83
C SER A 68 15.11 -4.33 -2.07
N SER A 69 15.12 -3.04 -1.75
CA SER A 69 14.00 -2.36 -1.10
C SER A 69 12.75 -2.36 -1.98
N ARG A 70 12.90 -2.19 -3.29
CA ARG A 70 11.79 -2.27 -4.25
C ARG A 70 11.20 -3.69 -4.29
N LEU A 71 12.05 -4.72 -4.35
CA LEU A 71 11.61 -6.11 -4.38
C LEU A 71 10.90 -6.50 -3.09
N LYS A 72 11.42 -6.09 -1.92
CA LYS A 72 10.75 -6.27 -0.62
C LYS A 72 9.34 -5.69 -0.63
N LYS A 73 9.16 -4.48 -1.16
CA LYS A 73 7.85 -3.87 -1.27
C LYS A 73 6.91 -4.65 -2.19
N LEU A 74 7.38 -5.09 -3.37
CA LEU A 74 6.57 -5.87 -4.30
C LEU A 74 6.06 -7.18 -3.69
N ILE A 75 6.91 -7.87 -2.92
CA ILE A 75 6.52 -9.09 -2.22
C ILE A 75 5.46 -8.79 -1.15
N GLN A 76 5.63 -7.72 -0.40
CA GLN A 76 4.63 -7.29 0.59
C GLN A 76 3.29 -6.95 -0.06
N ASP A 77 3.32 -6.20 -1.16
CA ASP A 77 2.10 -5.83 -1.90
C ASP A 77 1.41 -7.07 -2.49
N LEU A 78 2.17 -8.05 -2.99
CA LEU A 78 1.64 -9.32 -3.50
C LEU A 78 0.97 -10.16 -2.39
N LEU A 79 1.61 -10.27 -1.22
CA LEU A 79 1.05 -10.96 -0.06
C LEU A 79 -0.27 -10.37 0.39
N GLU A 80 -0.35 -9.03 0.44
CA GLU A 80 -1.59 -8.38 0.83
C GLU A 80 -2.69 -8.51 -0.20
N ALA A 81 -2.36 -8.36 -1.48
CA ALA A 81 -3.33 -8.60 -2.55
C ALA A 81 -3.90 -10.03 -2.48
N SER A 82 -3.04 -11.00 -2.19
CA SER A 82 -3.44 -12.39 -1.97
C SER A 82 -4.39 -12.55 -0.78
N LYS A 83 -4.07 -11.96 0.38
CA LYS A 83 -4.92 -11.99 1.57
C LYS A 83 -6.25 -11.27 1.36
N ALA A 84 -6.23 -10.15 0.61
CA ALA A 84 -7.43 -9.40 0.28
C ALA A 84 -8.39 -10.22 -0.60
N SER A 85 -7.86 -10.94 -1.59
CA SER A 85 -8.67 -11.75 -2.51
C SER A 85 -9.37 -12.92 -1.83
N THR A 86 -8.82 -13.43 -0.73
CA THR A 86 -9.41 -14.55 0.04
C THR A 86 -10.24 -14.10 1.23
N GLY A 87 -10.39 -12.79 1.45
CA GLY A 87 -11.08 -12.27 2.64
C GLY A 87 -10.34 -12.55 3.96
N SER A 88 -9.07 -12.94 3.88
CA SER A 88 -8.24 -13.30 5.05
C SER A 88 -7.55 -12.10 5.70
N ILE A 89 -7.98 -10.87 5.37
CA ILE A 89 -7.50 -9.67 6.05
C ILE A 89 -8.18 -9.60 7.43
N ASN A 90 -7.38 -9.59 8.48
CA ASN A 90 -7.89 -9.25 9.80
C ASN A 90 -8.07 -7.74 9.91
N VAL A 91 -9.30 -7.27 10.07
CA VAL A 91 -9.67 -5.86 10.16
C VAL A 91 -10.11 -5.56 11.60
N GLU A 92 -9.38 -4.67 12.25
CA GLU A 92 -9.69 -4.17 13.60
C GLU A 92 -10.30 -2.77 13.46
N LEU A 93 -11.62 -2.69 13.57
CA LEU A 93 -12.33 -1.41 13.45
C LEU A 93 -12.22 -0.63 14.75
N GLU A 94 -11.69 0.58 14.64
CA GLU A 94 -11.59 1.55 15.72
C GLU A 94 -12.11 2.91 15.25
N GLU A 95 -12.45 3.78 16.18
CA GLU A 95 -12.83 5.13 15.86
C GLU A 95 -11.61 5.94 15.42
N GLN A 96 -11.64 6.46 14.20
CA GLN A 96 -10.55 7.21 13.58
C GLN A 96 -11.04 8.57 13.11
N GLU A 97 -10.24 9.60 13.28
CA GLU A 97 -10.52 10.91 12.69
C GLU A 97 -9.88 11.00 11.30
N ALA A 98 -10.74 11.01 10.27
CA ALA A 98 -10.33 10.89 8.88
C ALA A 98 -9.40 12.03 8.42
N ALA A 99 -9.66 13.28 8.86
CA ALA A 99 -8.88 14.43 8.45
C ALA A 99 -7.48 14.44 9.09
N VAL A 100 -7.37 14.03 10.36
CA VAL A 100 -6.08 13.91 11.05
C VAL A 100 -5.21 12.87 10.35
N MET A 101 -5.76 11.69 10.09
CA MET A 101 -5.03 10.61 9.41
C MET A 101 -4.56 11.04 8.02
N LEU A 102 -5.45 11.67 7.24
CA LEU A 102 -5.12 12.15 5.91
C LEU A 102 -4.02 13.23 5.95
N SER A 103 -4.11 14.17 6.89
CA SER A 103 -3.12 15.22 7.09
C SER A 103 -1.74 14.66 7.44
N GLN A 104 -1.67 13.60 8.24
CA GLN A 104 -0.42 12.92 8.58
C GLN A 104 0.21 12.24 7.36
N VAL A 105 -0.59 11.53 6.54
CA VAL A 105 -0.10 10.92 5.29
C VAL A 105 0.39 12.01 4.32
N ALA A 106 -0.39 13.07 4.15
CA ALA A 106 -0.06 14.21 3.31
C ALA A 106 1.23 14.91 3.74
N GLY A 107 1.41 15.10 5.05
CA GLY A 107 2.61 15.69 5.63
C GLY A 107 3.88 14.93 5.25
N LYS A 108 3.86 13.59 5.31
CA LYS A 108 4.98 12.74 4.88
C LYS A 108 5.28 12.85 3.39
N LYS A 109 4.29 13.16 2.56
CA LYS A 109 4.45 13.24 1.09
C LYS A 109 4.73 14.65 0.57
N LYS A 110 4.56 15.69 1.38
CA LYS A 110 4.68 17.10 0.98
C LYS A 110 5.96 17.42 0.21
N LYS A 111 7.12 16.89 0.65
CA LYS A 111 8.40 17.09 -0.04
C LYS A 111 8.42 16.47 -1.44
N LYS A 112 7.82 15.28 -1.62
CA LYS A 112 7.77 14.58 -2.91
C LYS A 112 6.84 15.29 -3.89
N PHE A 113 5.68 15.76 -3.43
CA PHE A 113 4.74 16.54 -4.22
C PHE A 113 5.38 17.84 -4.71
N LYS A 114 6.06 18.58 -3.80
CA LYS A 114 6.80 19.79 -4.16
C LYS A 114 7.89 19.55 -5.21
N LYS A 115 8.62 18.44 -5.11
CA LYS A 115 9.66 18.06 -6.09
C LYS A 115 9.07 17.83 -7.49
N ASN A 116 7.83 17.37 -7.60
CA ASN A 116 7.13 17.12 -8.85
C ASN A 116 6.23 18.31 -9.25
N ASN A 117 6.40 19.48 -8.63
CA ASN A 117 5.58 20.68 -8.86
C ASN A 117 4.08 20.42 -8.71
N LEU A 118 3.69 19.61 -7.73
CA LEU A 118 2.29 19.34 -7.42
C LEU A 118 1.88 20.10 -6.16
N ASP A 119 0.80 20.87 -6.26
CA ASP A 119 0.21 21.57 -5.12
C ASP A 119 -0.86 20.69 -4.46
N LEU A 120 -0.65 20.34 -3.20
CA LEU A 120 -1.61 19.55 -2.43
C LEU A 120 -2.50 20.46 -1.59
N ILE A 121 -3.80 20.39 -1.85
CA ILE A 121 -4.84 21.17 -1.19
C ILE A 121 -5.81 20.21 -0.51
N ILE A 122 -5.83 20.22 0.81
CA ILE A 122 -6.78 19.43 1.62
C ILE A 122 -7.87 20.39 2.07
N LYS A 123 -9.09 20.12 1.65
CA LYS A 123 -10.28 20.82 2.11
C LYS A 123 -10.93 20.01 3.21
N ASN A 124 -10.93 20.57 4.36
CA ASN A 124 -11.61 20.06 5.53
C ASN A 124 -12.45 21.19 6.10
N ASP A 125 -13.64 21.36 5.57
CA ASP A 125 -14.53 22.47 5.92
C ASP A 125 -15.37 22.18 7.18
N VAL A 126 -15.21 21.00 7.81
CA VAL A 126 -16.08 20.57 8.90
C VAL A 126 -15.25 19.90 10.00
N THR A 127 -15.62 20.17 11.23
CA THR A 127 -15.28 19.56 12.51
C THR A 127 -15.10 18.04 12.44
N PRO A 128 -14.41 17.42 13.40
CA PRO A 128 -13.82 16.09 13.26
C PRO A 128 -14.78 15.08 12.62
N VAL A 129 -14.35 14.50 11.50
CA VAL A 129 -15.11 13.46 10.79
C VAL A 129 -14.65 12.11 11.31
N MET A 130 -15.40 11.58 12.30
CA MET A 130 -15.13 10.29 12.91
C MET A 130 -15.66 9.16 12.02
N ILE A 131 -14.85 8.13 11.80
CA ILE A 131 -15.16 6.96 11.00
C ILE A 131 -14.73 5.69 11.73
N GLN A 132 -15.45 4.58 11.52
CA GLN A 132 -15.04 3.26 11.99
C GLN A 132 -14.13 2.63 10.92
N ALA A 133 -12.85 2.51 11.21
CA ALA A 133 -11.87 1.98 10.26
C ALA A 133 -10.69 1.32 10.97
N ASP A 134 -10.03 0.38 10.30
CA ASP A 134 -8.70 -0.06 10.70
C ASP A 134 -7.68 0.99 10.24
N GLY A 135 -7.07 1.67 11.21
CA GLY A 135 -6.14 2.77 10.95
C GLY A 135 -4.94 2.36 10.10
N ARG A 136 -4.44 1.12 10.24
CA ARG A 136 -3.28 0.61 9.47
C ARG A 136 -3.65 0.42 8.01
N HIS A 137 -4.81 -0.19 7.74
CA HIS A 137 -5.30 -0.42 6.38
C HIS A 137 -5.70 0.88 5.70
N LEU A 138 -6.40 1.78 6.40
CA LEU A 138 -6.81 3.07 5.86
C LEU A 138 -5.59 3.97 5.55
N TRP A 139 -4.60 4.01 6.45
CA TRP A 139 -3.34 4.69 6.19
C TRP A 139 -2.70 4.22 4.88
N ARG A 140 -2.67 2.92 4.66
CA ARG A 140 -2.08 2.32 3.47
C ARG A 140 -2.86 2.64 2.21
N VAL A 141 -4.19 2.68 2.27
CA VAL A 141 -5.03 3.15 1.17
C VAL A 141 -4.65 4.58 0.79
N PHE A 142 -4.58 5.49 1.76
CA PHE A 142 -4.20 6.88 1.51
C PHE A 142 -2.77 6.99 0.97
N ASP A 143 -1.81 6.27 1.53
CA ASP A 143 -0.42 6.26 1.07
C ASP A 143 -0.32 5.79 -0.39
N ASN A 144 -1.04 4.75 -0.76
CA ASN A 144 -1.07 4.23 -2.13
C ASN A 144 -1.72 5.22 -3.10
N LEU A 145 -2.85 5.81 -2.76
CA LEU A 145 -3.51 6.84 -3.59
C LEU A 145 -2.60 8.05 -3.79
N MET A 146 -1.98 8.55 -2.73
CA MET A 146 -1.03 9.66 -2.80
C MET A 146 0.20 9.33 -3.64
N ASN A 147 0.75 8.11 -3.53
CA ASN A 147 1.86 7.67 -4.35
C ASN A 147 1.48 7.58 -5.83
N ASN A 148 0.28 7.10 -6.14
CA ASN A 148 -0.23 7.02 -7.51
C ASN A 148 -0.39 8.43 -8.10
N ILE A 149 -0.98 9.36 -7.36
CA ILE A 149 -1.11 10.75 -7.79
C ILE A 149 0.28 11.34 -8.05
N ASN A 150 1.20 11.22 -7.09
CA ASN A 150 2.56 11.76 -7.25
C ASN A 150 3.32 11.18 -8.45
N LYS A 151 2.99 9.95 -8.87
CA LYS A 151 3.64 9.26 -9.99
C LYS A 151 3.02 9.59 -11.34
N TYR A 152 1.70 9.79 -11.39
CA TYR A 152 0.96 9.88 -12.64
C TYR A 152 0.34 11.25 -12.91
N ALA A 153 0.26 12.13 -11.92
CA ALA A 153 -0.20 13.50 -12.12
C ALA A 153 0.79 14.30 -12.99
N GLN A 154 0.25 15.17 -13.81
CA GLN A 154 1.07 16.07 -14.60
C GLN A 154 1.74 17.12 -13.70
N PRO A 155 3.04 17.41 -13.90
CA PRO A 155 3.70 18.50 -13.17
C PRO A 155 2.99 19.85 -13.34
N GLY A 156 2.94 20.65 -12.27
CA GLY A 156 2.28 21.95 -12.28
C GLY A 156 0.76 21.90 -12.03
N THR A 157 0.22 20.73 -11.72
CA THR A 157 -1.20 20.57 -11.41
C THR A 157 -1.48 20.62 -9.92
N ARG A 158 -2.77 20.78 -9.57
CA ARG A 158 -3.25 20.79 -8.20
C ARG A 158 -3.91 19.47 -7.86
N VAL A 159 -3.68 19.02 -6.65
CA VAL A 159 -4.29 17.81 -6.07
C VAL A 159 -5.21 18.24 -4.94
N TYR A 160 -6.50 18.05 -5.14
CA TYR A 160 -7.53 18.35 -4.15
C TYR A 160 -7.92 17.07 -3.43
N ILE A 161 -8.03 17.15 -2.12
CA ILE A 161 -8.57 16.10 -1.29
C ILE A 161 -9.71 16.70 -0.48
N ASP A 162 -10.92 16.23 -0.75
CA ASP A 162 -12.13 16.69 -0.11
C ASP A 162 -12.64 15.58 0.83
N ILE A 163 -13.02 15.94 2.06
CA ILE A 163 -13.64 15.05 3.03
C ILE A 163 -15.06 15.54 3.27
N ILE A 164 -16.05 14.72 2.92
CA ILE A 164 -17.47 15.04 3.04
C ILE A 164 -18.07 14.06 4.05
N PRO A 165 -18.52 14.52 5.23
CA PRO A 165 -19.19 13.67 6.20
C PRO A 165 -20.50 13.11 5.66
N LYS A 166 -20.86 11.91 6.08
CA LYS A 166 -22.13 11.22 5.84
C LYS A 166 -22.64 10.64 7.14
N ASP A 167 -23.93 10.26 7.18
CA ASP A 167 -24.60 9.78 8.40
C ASP A 167 -23.87 8.61 9.09
N ARG A 168 -23.16 7.77 8.36
CA ARG A 168 -22.44 6.60 8.86
C ARG A 168 -21.03 6.49 8.32
N GLY A 169 -20.34 7.61 8.10
CA GLY A 169 -18.97 7.61 7.59
C GLY A 169 -18.59 8.88 6.85
N ALA A 170 -17.72 8.78 5.88
CA ALA A 170 -17.26 9.90 5.08
C ALA A 170 -17.03 9.50 3.61
N ILE A 171 -17.20 10.44 2.71
CA ILE A 171 -16.70 10.32 1.34
C ILE A 171 -15.39 11.11 1.26
N ILE A 172 -14.33 10.44 0.88
CA ILE A 172 -13.01 11.04 0.69
C ILE A 172 -12.70 11.00 -0.79
N THR A 173 -12.55 12.18 -1.39
CA THR A 173 -12.34 12.32 -2.84
C THR A 173 -10.96 12.85 -3.12
N PHE A 174 -10.24 12.22 -4.05
CA PHE A 174 -8.95 12.67 -4.56
C PHE A 174 -9.13 13.11 -6.00
N LYS A 175 -8.79 14.36 -6.31
CA LYS A 175 -8.88 14.94 -7.65
C LYS A 175 -7.56 15.57 -8.05
N ASN A 176 -7.12 15.31 -9.27
CA ASN A 176 -6.00 16.01 -9.88
C ASN A 176 -6.52 16.87 -11.05
N VAL A 177 -6.22 18.17 -11.04
CA VAL A 177 -6.69 19.17 -12.03
C VAL A 177 -5.53 20.07 -12.45
#